data_57f7680bfede839ff0f56d55d9a07aaa
#
_entry.id   57f7680bfede839ff0f56d55d9a07aaa
#
_cell.length_a   1.000
_cell.length_b   1.000
_cell.length_c   1.000
_cell.angle_alpha   90.00
_cell.angle_beta   90.00
_cell.angle_gamma   90.00
#
_symmetry.space_group_name_H-M   'P 1'
#
loop_
_entity.id
_entity.type
_entity.pdbx_description
1 polymer ?
#
loop_
_entity_poly.entity_id
_entity_poly.type
_entity_poly.pdbx_seq_one_letter_code
_entity_poly.pdbx_strand_id
1 'polypeptide(L)'
;MDSLLPVAMGLGFISILALIANPAVGMVIVFIIKPLIDASWEHFLFLGLRVPEVYSGLIPIILLVHMALSKREGSFARMPLKGLWLTYSAYILMFSFIIAYGGDSKSGASVFFRYINGIIGFHFIQAYYRHNDRFKWFLWALILGGLFPMSLGLYQVLTGFQWQQAQAEGLVRNIGIWHDGVNMRTYAIQTILGLLLYSALYVKTRKVPLRAMAMGYLAISTVVMVRVYSKAAILIFAIWVLCWTILRRQFAVLAVLAVTGLLVTTYFAGDLIGQIGTLFHKELGFVSGKVDGKMTFQGRWFGWVEMMTEWERLPAMSQLFGSGKIATGAHNDFLQMLFHGGIVGLAIYLSLLIVIGVRIGRNLFAKADEMAVAALMVYLMWLIDAVGLVPSAYPAEQWLVWGLIGMSLRMRADSASQESVREEVLDRHDFPPESSLAGAMVQRRFTLLSDHKEV
;
A
#
# COMPACT_ATOMS: atom_id res chain seq x y z
N MET A 1 22.72 -13.81 10.69
CA MET A 1 22.17 -12.70 9.87
C MET A 1 23.28 -11.80 9.30
N ASP A 2 24.46 -11.78 9.92
CA ASP A 2 25.60 -10.93 9.48
C ASP A 2 26.06 -11.22 8.04
N SER A 3 25.93 -12.46 7.56
CA SER A 3 26.24 -12.82 6.18
C SER A 3 25.30 -12.21 5.11
N LEU A 4 24.10 -11.81 5.48
CA LEU A 4 23.15 -11.16 4.56
C LEU A 4 23.37 -9.65 4.44
N LEU A 5 24.01 -9.02 5.43
CA LEU A 5 24.20 -7.56 5.46
C LEU A 5 25.00 -7.04 4.26
N PRO A 6 26.16 -7.61 3.85
CA PRO A 6 26.89 -7.11 2.71
C PRO A 6 26.09 -7.21 1.40
N VAL A 7 25.30 -8.29 1.25
CA VAL A 7 24.44 -8.50 0.08
C VAL A 7 23.31 -7.45 0.08
N ALA A 8 22.65 -7.23 1.22
CA ALA A 8 21.60 -6.23 1.35
C ALA A 8 22.13 -4.82 1.05
N MET A 9 23.29 -4.46 1.60
CA MET A 9 23.93 -3.16 1.35
C MET A 9 24.33 -2.98 -0.11
N GLY A 10 24.96 -4.00 -0.74
CA GLY A 10 25.35 -3.95 -2.15
C GLY A 10 24.14 -3.78 -3.08
N LEU A 11 23.10 -4.59 -2.88
CA LEU A 11 21.86 -4.47 -3.65
C LEU A 11 21.13 -3.14 -3.37
N GLY A 12 21.14 -2.68 -2.11
CA GLY A 12 20.60 -1.38 -1.73
C GLY A 12 21.31 -0.26 -2.48
N PHE A 13 22.63 -0.26 -2.53
CA PHE A 13 23.42 0.72 -3.26
C PHE A 13 23.11 0.70 -4.76
N ILE A 14 23.10 -0.49 -5.38
CA ILE A 14 22.74 -0.65 -6.80
C ILE A 14 21.35 -0.08 -7.09
N SER A 15 20.37 -0.32 -6.21
CA SER A 15 19.02 0.20 -6.41
C SER A 15 18.94 1.72 -6.31
N ILE A 16 19.73 2.33 -5.41
CA ILE A 16 19.82 3.79 -5.29
C ILE A 16 20.45 4.38 -6.57
N LEU A 17 21.51 3.80 -7.10
CA LEU A 17 22.09 4.22 -8.37
C LEU A 17 21.10 4.07 -9.53
N ALA A 18 20.38 2.95 -9.59
CA ALA A 18 19.33 2.74 -10.58
C ALA A 18 18.18 3.77 -10.45
N LEU A 19 17.80 4.12 -9.22
CA LEU A 19 16.76 5.11 -8.94
C LEU A 19 17.19 6.52 -9.39
N ILE A 20 18.46 6.88 -9.19
CA ILE A 20 19.03 8.14 -9.67
C ILE A 20 19.07 8.18 -11.20
N ALA A 21 19.50 7.09 -11.85
CA ALA A 21 19.65 7.02 -13.30
C ALA A 21 18.29 6.95 -14.02
N ASN A 22 17.37 6.12 -13.53
CA ASN A 22 16.04 5.93 -14.11
C ASN A 22 15.03 5.60 -13.00
N PRO A 23 14.23 6.57 -12.54
CA PRO A 23 13.35 6.38 -11.39
C PRO A 23 12.31 5.26 -11.59
N ALA A 24 11.83 5.02 -12.82
CA ALA A 24 10.89 3.93 -13.09
C ALA A 24 11.54 2.54 -12.91
N VAL A 25 12.74 2.33 -13.44
CA VAL A 25 13.49 1.07 -13.28
C VAL A 25 13.96 0.92 -11.84
N GLY A 26 14.51 1.98 -11.26
CA GLY A 26 15.01 1.97 -9.88
C GLY A 26 13.93 1.59 -8.88
N MET A 27 12.71 2.10 -9.03
CA MET A 27 11.62 1.76 -8.12
C MET A 27 11.16 0.30 -8.24
N VAL A 28 11.21 -0.30 -9.43
CA VAL A 28 11.00 -1.74 -9.62
C VAL A 28 12.02 -2.53 -8.79
N ILE A 29 13.30 -2.17 -8.89
CA ILE A 29 14.38 -2.81 -8.13
C ILE A 29 14.16 -2.61 -6.62
N VAL A 30 13.78 -1.39 -6.20
CA VAL A 30 13.46 -1.08 -4.79
C VAL A 30 12.40 -2.03 -4.25
N PHE A 31 11.26 -2.23 -4.93
CA PHE A 31 10.22 -3.14 -4.47
C PHE A 31 10.70 -4.60 -4.37
N ILE A 32 11.58 -5.03 -5.29
CA ILE A 32 12.10 -6.40 -5.29
C ILE A 32 13.05 -6.64 -4.11
N ILE A 33 13.95 -5.70 -3.82
CA ILE A 33 14.99 -5.90 -2.81
C ILE A 33 14.61 -5.40 -1.41
N LYS A 34 13.55 -4.58 -1.28
CA LYS A 34 13.11 -4.00 -0.01
C LYS A 34 12.96 -5.05 1.10
N PRO A 35 12.37 -6.25 0.86
CA PRO A 35 12.29 -7.28 1.88
C PRO A 35 13.65 -7.71 2.46
N LEU A 36 14.69 -7.76 1.63
CA LEU A 36 16.04 -8.11 2.07
C LEU A 36 16.67 -6.97 2.88
N ILE A 37 16.44 -5.71 2.47
CA ILE A 37 16.89 -4.54 3.23
C ILE A 37 16.22 -4.52 4.60
N ASP A 38 14.89 -4.74 4.67
CA ASP A 38 14.14 -4.73 5.93
C ASP A 38 14.53 -5.88 6.87
N ALA A 39 15.08 -6.98 6.34
CA ALA A 39 15.67 -8.07 7.13
C ALA A 39 16.94 -7.64 7.88
N SER A 40 17.57 -6.54 7.49
CA SER A 40 18.79 -6.00 8.12
C SER A 40 18.49 -5.00 9.25
N TRP A 41 17.32 -5.08 9.87
CA TRP A 41 16.83 -4.14 10.88
C TRP A 41 17.68 -4.06 12.17
N GLU A 42 18.46 -5.10 12.48
CA GLU A 42 19.36 -5.12 13.65
C GLU A 42 20.60 -4.25 13.47
N HIS A 43 20.97 -3.92 12.23
CA HIS A 43 22.21 -3.23 11.90
C HIS A 43 22.03 -1.70 11.83
N PHE A 44 22.87 -1.00 12.58
CA PHE A 44 22.97 0.46 12.57
C PHE A 44 24.05 0.92 11.59
N LEU A 45 23.79 1.95 10.79
CA LEU A 45 24.72 2.52 9.83
C LEU A 45 25.31 3.84 10.31
N PHE A 46 24.49 4.85 10.47
CA PHE A 46 24.93 6.22 10.64
C PHE A 46 24.01 6.97 11.61
N LEU A 47 24.58 7.76 12.52
CA LEU A 47 23.83 8.56 13.50
C LEU A 47 22.78 7.76 14.31
N GLY A 48 23.02 6.47 14.56
CA GLY A 48 22.08 5.59 15.24
C GLY A 48 20.82 5.26 14.42
N LEU A 49 20.85 5.48 13.09
CA LEU A 49 19.82 5.03 12.17
C LEU A 49 20.12 3.62 11.68
N ARG A 50 19.10 2.81 11.56
CA ARG A 50 19.18 1.44 11.03
C ARG A 50 19.25 1.42 9.50
N VAL A 51 19.79 0.33 8.95
CA VAL A 51 19.88 0.15 7.48
C VAL A 51 18.55 0.41 6.76
N PRO A 52 17.41 -0.17 7.19
CA PRO A 52 16.12 0.07 6.54
C PRO A 52 15.63 1.52 6.67
N GLU A 53 15.96 2.20 7.77
CA GLU A 53 15.57 3.60 8.01
C GLU A 53 16.29 4.53 7.04
N VAL A 54 17.63 4.38 6.92
CA VAL A 54 18.46 5.16 5.99
C VAL A 54 18.00 4.92 4.55
N TYR A 55 17.82 3.66 4.18
CA TYR A 55 17.37 3.29 2.85
C TYR A 55 15.99 3.89 2.52
N SER A 56 15.03 3.73 3.43
CA SER A 56 13.68 4.26 3.28
C SER A 56 13.58 5.78 3.31
N GLY A 57 14.58 6.46 3.91
CA GLY A 57 14.68 7.92 3.91
C GLY A 57 15.31 8.47 2.62
N LEU A 58 16.28 7.76 2.02
CA LEU A 58 16.92 8.19 0.77
C LEU A 58 15.99 8.12 -0.44
N ILE A 59 15.17 7.09 -0.54
CA ILE A 59 14.25 6.90 -1.67
C ILE A 59 13.32 8.10 -1.87
N PRO A 60 12.56 8.57 -0.87
CA PRO A 60 11.69 9.72 -1.02
C PRO A 60 12.45 11.00 -1.40
N ILE A 61 13.66 11.21 -0.91
CA ILE A 61 14.48 12.39 -1.29
C ILE A 61 14.79 12.33 -2.79
N ILE A 62 15.29 11.20 -3.29
CA ILE A 62 15.64 11.04 -4.70
C ILE A 62 14.40 11.21 -5.58
N LEU A 63 13.26 10.62 -5.18
CA LEU A 63 12.01 10.74 -5.93
C LEU A 63 11.48 12.18 -5.93
N LEU A 64 11.54 12.90 -4.81
CA LEU A 64 11.17 14.31 -4.73
C LEU A 64 12.02 15.17 -5.68
N VAL A 65 13.34 14.95 -5.71
CA VAL A 65 14.24 15.63 -6.63
C VAL A 65 13.86 15.35 -8.09
N HIS A 66 13.64 14.08 -8.44
CA HIS A 66 13.18 13.72 -9.78
C HIS A 66 11.85 14.38 -10.15
N MET A 67 10.87 14.37 -9.25
CA MET A 67 9.57 15.00 -9.49
C MET A 67 9.66 16.52 -9.61
N ALA A 68 10.53 17.16 -8.83
CA ALA A 68 10.76 18.61 -8.90
C ALA A 68 11.46 19.03 -10.19
N LEU A 69 12.41 18.24 -10.68
CA LEU A 69 13.17 18.51 -11.90
C LEU A 69 12.45 18.05 -13.18
N SER A 70 11.44 17.19 -13.08
CA SER A 70 10.75 16.64 -14.24
C SER A 70 9.83 17.67 -14.89
N LYS A 71 10.07 17.96 -16.18
CA LYS A 71 9.22 18.85 -16.98
C LYS A 71 8.06 18.14 -17.70
N ARG A 72 8.07 16.81 -17.78
CA ARG A 72 7.10 16.02 -18.56
C ARG A 72 6.36 14.98 -17.72
N GLU A 73 6.90 13.77 -17.62
CA GLU A 73 6.19 12.63 -17.00
C GLU A 73 6.01 12.78 -15.49
N GLY A 74 7.04 13.22 -14.78
CA GLY A 74 7.02 13.37 -13.32
C GLY A 74 6.41 14.68 -12.81
N SER A 75 5.91 15.55 -13.70
CA SER A 75 5.41 16.87 -13.29
C SER A 75 4.15 16.78 -12.40
N PHE A 76 4.17 17.52 -11.29
CA PHE A 76 3.02 17.70 -10.40
C PHE A 76 1.81 18.36 -11.05
N ALA A 77 1.96 18.98 -12.24
CA ALA A 77 0.88 19.73 -12.91
C ALA A 77 -0.35 18.85 -13.18
N ARG A 78 -0.13 17.57 -13.48
CA ARG A 78 -1.18 16.59 -13.84
C ARG A 78 -1.60 15.67 -12.70
N MET A 79 -1.13 15.91 -11.49
CA MET A 79 -1.45 15.09 -10.33
C MET A 79 -2.92 15.29 -9.92
N PRO A 80 -3.73 14.22 -9.80
CA PRO A 80 -5.07 14.32 -9.24
C PRO A 80 -5.02 14.85 -7.81
N LEU A 81 -6.00 15.65 -7.40
CA LEU A 81 -6.11 16.22 -6.05
C LEU A 81 -4.86 17.00 -5.59
N LYS A 82 -4.11 17.56 -6.54
CA LYS A 82 -2.83 18.25 -6.30
C LYS A 82 -2.91 19.26 -5.14
N GLY A 83 -3.93 20.14 -5.15
CA GLY A 83 -4.07 21.16 -4.09
C GLY A 83 -4.15 20.55 -2.70
N LEU A 84 -4.99 19.52 -2.52
CA LEU A 84 -5.18 18.85 -1.23
C LEU A 84 -3.90 18.13 -0.76
N TRP A 85 -3.20 17.43 -1.66
CA TRP A 85 -1.93 16.80 -1.34
C TRP A 85 -0.83 17.80 -0.99
N LEU A 86 -0.76 18.94 -1.68
CA LEU A 86 0.22 19.99 -1.37
C LEU A 86 -0.10 20.66 -0.03
N THR A 87 -1.38 20.93 0.28
CA THR A 87 -1.79 21.44 1.60
C THR A 87 -1.41 20.46 2.72
N TYR A 88 -1.69 19.17 2.53
CA TYR A 88 -1.29 18.12 3.47
C TYR A 88 0.24 18.08 3.66
N SER A 89 1.01 18.09 2.57
CA SER A 89 2.47 18.03 2.63
C SER A 89 3.09 19.29 3.27
N ALA A 90 2.56 20.48 2.97
CA ALA A 90 3.01 21.72 3.59
C ALA A 90 2.74 21.71 5.11
N TYR A 91 1.59 21.17 5.51
CA TYR A 91 1.24 21.06 6.92
C TYR A 91 2.13 20.04 7.65
N ILE A 92 2.43 18.88 7.01
CA ILE A 92 3.40 17.91 7.53
C ILE A 92 4.76 18.57 7.74
N LEU A 93 5.25 19.32 6.76
CA LEU A 93 6.54 20.02 6.87
C LEU A 93 6.53 20.98 8.06
N MET A 94 5.44 21.73 8.25
CA MET A 94 5.31 22.70 9.35
C MET A 94 5.41 22.01 10.72
N PHE A 95 4.57 21.00 11.00
CA PHE A 95 4.61 20.37 12.34
C PHE A 95 5.87 19.54 12.56
N SER A 96 6.44 18.93 11.50
CA SER A 96 7.73 18.26 11.60
C SER A 96 8.86 19.23 11.95
N PHE A 97 8.81 20.45 11.42
CA PHE A 97 9.74 21.51 11.77
C PHE A 97 9.57 21.97 13.22
N ILE A 98 8.32 22.08 13.70
CA ILE A 98 8.03 22.41 15.11
C ILE A 98 8.62 21.35 16.05
N ILE A 99 8.48 20.05 15.72
CA ILE A 99 9.06 18.95 16.50
C ILE A 99 10.60 19.04 16.48
N ALA A 100 11.20 19.29 15.32
CA ALA A 100 12.65 19.43 15.19
C ALA A 100 13.20 20.62 15.98
N TYR A 101 12.51 21.75 15.96
CA TYR A 101 12.87 22.96 16.68
C TYR A 101 12.77 22.81 18.22
N GLY A 102 11.83 21.96 18.68
CA GLY A 102 11.66 21.60 20.10
C GLY A 102 12.82 20.81 20.71
N GLY A 103 13.92 20.58 19.96
CA GLY A 103 15.16 19.99 20.44
C GLY A 103 15.44 18.56 19.94
N ASP A 104 14.54 17.96 19.13
CA ASP A 104 14.73 16.62 18.57
C ASP A 104 14.63 16.63 17.03
N SER A 105 15.71 17.07 16.37
CA SER A 105 15.81 17.14 14.92
C SER A 105 15.65 15.76 14.24
N LYS A 106 16.13 14.68 14.87
CA LYS A 106 15.97 13.31 14.38
C LYS A 106 14.49 12.92 14.37
N SER A 107 13.77 13.25 15.41
CA SER A 107 12.34 13.00 15.54
C SER A 107 11.52 13.79 14.52
N GLY A 108 11.82 15.07 14.32
CA GLY A 108 11.18 15.90 13.30
C GLY A 108 11.38 15.33 11.89
N ALA A 109 12.61 14.95 11.54
CA ALA A 109 12.91 14.30 10.26
C ALA A 109 12.17 12.95 10.11
N SER A 110 12.15 12.12 11.15
CA SER A 110 11.44 10.83 11.13
C SER A 110 9.95 11.03 10.86
N VAL A 111 9.31 11.99 11.53
CA VAL A 111 7.89 12.31 11.35
C VAL A 111 7.64 12.84 9.93
N PHE A 112 8.50 13.72 9.41
CA PHE A 112 8.40 14.19 8.02
C PHE A 112 8.43 13.03 7.02
N PHE A 113 9.45 12.16 7.09
CA PHE A 113 9.57 11.03 6.18
C PHE A 113 8.45 10.00 6.35
N ARG A 114 7.92 9.84 7.55
CA ARG A 114 6.76 8.99 7.80
C ARG A 114 5.57 9.39 6.94
N TYR A 115 5.18 10.66 6.92
CA TYR A 115 3.96 11.10 6.25
C TYR A 115 4.15 11.51 4.78
N ILE A 116 5.33 12.00 4.39
CA ILE A 116 5.57 12.47 3.01
C ILE A 116 5.58 11.32 1.99
N ASN A 117 5.86 10.09 2.42
CA ASN A 117 5.83 8.93 1.55
C ASN A 117 4.47 8.71 0.89
N GLY A 118 3.38 9.16 1.49
CA GLY A 118 2.04 9.08 0.92
C GLY A 118 1.91 9.84 -0.40
N ILE A 119 2.32 11.12 -0.43
CA ILE A 119 2.27 11.92 -1.67
C ILE A 119 3.25 11.39 -2.72
N ILE A 120 4.40 10.89 -2.27
CA ILE A 120 5.39 10.31 -3.19
C ILE A 120 4.82 9.07 -3.87
N GLY A 121 4.27 8.12 -3.10
CA GLY A 121 3.61 6.94 -3.67
C GLY A 121 2.49 7.32 -4.62
N PHE A 122 1.60 8.20 -4.19
CA PHE A 122 0.45 8.66 -4.96
C PHE A 122 0.86 9.29 -6.30
N HIS A 123 1.82 10.19 -6.28
CA HIS A 123 2.24 10.89 -7.49
C HIS A 123 3.14 10.04 -8.37
N PHE A 124 4.16 9.40 -7.79
CA PHE A 124 5.18 8.69 -8.54
C PHE A 124 4.61 7.54 -9.35
N ILE A 125 3.83 6.65 -8.72
CA ILE A 125 3.30 5.47 -9.41
C ILE A 125 2.40 5.87 -10.58
N GLN A 126 1.47 6.80 -10.39
CA GLN A 126 0.59 7.25 -11.46
C GLN A 126 1.31 8.02 -12.58
N ALA A 127 2.43 8.67 -12.27
CA ALA A 127 3.20 9.43 -13.25
C ALA A 127 4.07 8.52 -14.14
N TYR A 128 4.77 7.55 -13.54
CA TYR A 128 5.77 6.74 -14.21
C TYR A 128 5.27 5.38 -14.72
N TYR A 129 4.21 4.84 -14.11
CA TYR A 129 3.68 3.51 -14.47
C TYR A 129 2.30 3.52 -15.14
N ARG A 130 1.78 4.68 -15.56
CA ARG A 130 0.47 4.78 -16.24
C ARG A 130 0.40 4.03 -17.59
N HIS A 131 1.55 3.81 -18.23
CA HIS A 131 1.63 3.05 -19.48
C HIS A 131 1.59 1.56 -19.19
N ASN A 132 0.87 0.81 -20.03
CA ASN A 132 0.59 -0.61 -19.85
C ASN A 132 1.84 -1.45 -19.56
N ASP A 133 2.93 -1.28 -20.32
CA ASP A 133 4.15 -2.05 -20.13
C ASP A 133 4.87 -1.73 -18.83
N ARG A 134 4.97 -0.45 -18.46
CA ARG A 134 5.57 -0.02 -17.20
C ARG A 134 4.72 -0.48 -16.00
N PHE A 135 3.38 -0.47 -16.13
CA PHE A 135 2.51 -0.98 -15.08
C PHE A 135 2.70 -2.48 -14.89
N LYS A 136 2.91 -3.24 -15.96
CA LYS A 136 3.26 -4.64 -15.91
C LYS A 136 4.57 -4.88 -15.12
N TRP A 137 5.60 -4.04 -15.32
CA TRP A 137 6.84 -4.10 -14.53
C TRP A 137 6.59 -3.84 -13.04
N PHE A 138 5.74 -2.87 -12.72
CA PHE A 138 5.35 -2.60 -11.34
C PHE A 138 4.67 -3.81 -10.69
N LEU A 139 3.73 -4.44 -11.37
CA LEU A 139 3.08 -5.65 -10.85
C LEU A 139 4.08 -6.82 -10.70
N TRP A 140 5.00 -6.98 -11.64
CA TRP A 140 6.09 -7.95 -11.49
C TRP A 140 6.99 -7.63 -10.30
N ALA A 141 7.27 -6.36 -10.03
CA ALA A 141 8.05 -5.97 -8.86
C ALA A 141 7.37 -6.39 -7.54
N LEU A 142 6.05 -6.24 -7.44
CA LEU A 142 5.29 -6.70 -6.28
C LEU A 142 5.35 -8.23 -6.12
N ILE A 143 5.20 -8.97 -7.23
CA ILE A 143 5.23 -10.44 -7.23
C ILE A 143 6.63 -10.96 -6.88
N LEU A 144 7.66 -10.43 -7.52
CA LEU A 144 9.05 -10.87 -7.32
C LEU A 144 9.59 -10.45 -5.94
N GLY A 145 9.20 -9.26 -5.45
CA GLY A 145 9.53 -8.80 -4.11
C GLY A 145 8.96 -9.71 -3.02
N GLY A 146 7.85 -10.40 -3.31
CA GLY A 146 7.28 -11.40 -2.41
C GLY A 146 7.98 -12.76 -2.40
N LEU A 147 8.80 -13.09 -3.41
CA LEU A 147 9.39 -14.44 -3.50
C LEU A 147 10.20 -14.82 -2.25
N PHE A 148 11.09 -13.95 -1.83
CA PHE A 148 11.93 -14.19 -0.66
C PHE A 148 11.10 -14.33 0.64
N PRO A 149 10.24 -13.37 1.03
CA PRO A 149 9.43 -13.50 2.24
C PRO A 149 8.44 -14.68 2.17
N MET A 150 7.80 -14.94 1.05
CA MET A 150 6.85 -16.06 0.94
C MET A 150 7.56 -17.41 1.02
N SER A 151 8.76 -17.53 0.47
CA SER A 151 9.58 -18.75 0.62
C SER A 151 9.97 -19.01 2.07
N LEU A 152 10.42 -17.98 2.79
CA LEU A 152 10.73 -18.11 4.23
C LEU A 152 9.49 -18.40 5.05
N GLY A 153 8.38 -17.74 4.77
CA GLY A 153 7.10 -18.00 5.45
C GLY A 153 6.60 -19.41 5.21
N LEU A 154 6.67 -19.91 3.96
CA LEU A 154 6.31 -21.28 3.64
C LEU A 154 7.23 -22.29 4.34
N TYR A 155 8.54 -22.05 4.38
CA TYR A 155 9.48 -22.87 5.12
C TYR A 155 9.10 -22.96 6.62
N GLN A 156 8.76 -21.82 7.26
CA GLN A 156 8.28 -21.82 8.65
C GLN A 156 6.99 -22.64 8.83
N VAL A 157 6.03 -22.52 7.89
CA VAL A 157 4.78 -23.27 7.93
C VAL A 157 5.04 -24.78 7.85
N LEU A 158 5.95 -25.20 6.96
CA LEU A 158 6.20 -26.62 6.70
C LEU A 158 7.05 -27.30 7.80
N THR A 159 8.02 -26.56 8.36
CA THR A 159 9.01 -27.11 9.31
C THR A 159 8.71 -26.80 10.78
N GLY A 160 7.88 -25.77 11.03
CA GLY A 160 7.70 -25.24 12.40
C GLY A 160 8.90 -24.44 12.91
N PHE A 161 9.97 -24.29 12.10
CA PHE A 161 11.18 -23.58 12.51
C PHE A 161 10.92 -22.08 12.69
N GLN A 162 11.46 -21.48 13.74
CA GLN A 162 11.31 -20.05 14.03
C GLN A 162 12.69 -19.38 14.12
N TRP A 163 12.94 -18.38 13.26
CA TRP A 163 14.15 -17.54 13.38
C TRP A 163 14.06 -16.58 14.56
N GLN A 164 12.83 -16.15 14.87
CA GLN A 164 12.53 -15.27 16.00
C GLN A 164 11.25 -15.75 16.70
N GLN A 165 11.23 -15.68 18.02
CA GLN A 165 10.04 -16.01 18.78
C GLN A 165 9.09 -14.82 18.84
N ALA A 166 7.97 -14.93 18.14
CA ALA A 166 6.89 -13.95 18.18
C ALA A 166 5.58 -14.65 18.47
N GLN A 167 4.76 -14.07 19.34
CA GLN A 167 3.47 -14.64 19.73
C GLN A 167 2.36 -13.58 19.63
N ALA A 168 1.16 -14.04 19.34
CA ALA A 168 -0.07 -13.26 19.43
C ALA A 168 -1.15 -14.12 20.09
N GLU A 169 -1.67 -13.69 21.22
CA GLU A 169 -2.67 -14.42 22.02
C GLU A 169 -2.29 -15.88 22.28
N GLY A 170 -1.01 -16.13 22.55
CA GLY A 170 -0.47 -17.49 22.77
C GLY A 170 -0.18 -18.29 21.50
N LEU A 171 -0.51 -17.78 20.32
CA LEU A 171 -0.22 -18.41 19.03
C LEU A 171 1.17 -18.00 18.53
N VAL A 172 1.97 -18.97 18.08
CA VAL A 172 3.29 -18.72 17.48
C VAL A 172 3.12 -18.14 16.08
N ARG A 173 3.69 -16.94 15.84
CA ARG A 173 3.58 -16.18 14.61
C ARG A 173 4.73 -16.50 13.65
N ASN A 174 4.40 -16.70 12.38
CA ASN A 174 5.40 -16.84 11.33
C ASN A 174 5.79 -15.45 10.82
N ILE A 175 6.86 -14.89 11.34
CA ILE A 175 7.34 -13.55 10.97
C ILE A 175 8.61 -13.55 10.12
N GLY A 176 9.14 -14.73 9.78
CA GLY A 176 10.40 -14.86 9.03
C GLY A 176 11.59 -14.39 9.86
N ILE A 177 12.48 -13.67 9.20
CA ILE A 177 13.69 -13.06 9.77
C ILE A 177 13.50 -11.58 10.11
N TRP A 178 12.28 -11.04 9.97
CA TRP A 178 11.97 -9.63 10.23
C TRP A 178 11.68 -9.37 11.69
N HIS A 179 11.79 -8.10 12.07
CA HIS A 179 11.57 -7.65 13.44
C HIS A 179 10.15 -7.92 13.94
N ASP A 180 9.15 -7.77 13.05
CA ASP A 180 7.75 -7.91 13.41
C ASP A 180 6.92 -8.59 12.31
N GLY A 181 5.68 -8.94 12.65
CA GLY A 181 4.75 -9.53 11.71
C GLY A 181 4.21 -8.56 10.65
N VAL A 182 4.40 -7.24 10.82
CA VAL A 182 3.90 -6.25 9.87
C VAL A 182 4.65 -6.35 8.55
N ASN A 183 5.97 -6.53 8.59
CA ASN A 183 6.77 -6.71 7.39
C ASN A 183 6.34 -7.94 6.58
N MET A 184 6.25 -9.12 7.21
CA MET A 184 5.81 -10.34 6.54
C MET A 184 4.39 -10.18 5.96
N ARG A 185 3.49 -9.58 6.74
CA ARG A 185 2.12 -9.28 6.31
C ARG A 185 2.11 -8.35 5.08
N THR A 186 2.85 -7.25 5.13
CA THR A 186 2.90 -6.27 4.04
C THR A 186 3.39 -6.91 2.74
N TYR A 187 4.43 -7.75 2.80
CA TYR A 187 4.91 -8.46 1.61
C TYR A 187 3.93 -9.50 1.09
N ALA A 188 3.21 -10.22 1.97
CA ALA A 188 2.15 -11.12 1.56
C ALA A 188 1.01 -10.37 0.84
N ILE A 189 0.58 -9.25 1.40
CA ILE A 189 -0.45 -8.37 0.83
C ILE A 189 -0.02 -7.84 -0.54
N GLN A 190 1.21 -7.32 -0.67
CA GLN A 190 1.77 -6.85 -1.94
C GLN A 190 1.77 -7.94 -3.00
N THR A 191 2.19 -9.15 -2.64
CA THR A 191 2.23 -10.30 -3.53
C THR A 191 0.84 -10.71 -3.99
N ILE A 192 -0.11 -10.83 -3.06
CA ILE A 192 -1.51 -11.19 -3.35
C ILE A 192 -2.10 -10.17 -4.33
N LEU A 193 -1.93 -8.88 -4.08
CA LEU A 193 -2.47 -7.82 -4.92
C LEU A 193 -1.81 -7.81 -6.31
N GLY A 194 -0.49 -7.96 -6.37
CA GLY A 194 0.27 -8.08 -7.63
C GLY A 194 -0.22 -9.26 -8.47
N LEU A 195 -0.43 -10.42 -7.85
CA LEU A 195 -0.95 -11.63 -8.52
C LEU A 195 -2.39 -11.46 -9.01
N LEU A 196 -3.28 -10.89 -8.19
CA LEU A 196 -4.67 -10.63 -8.57
C LEU A 196 -4.75 -9.69 -9.78
N LEU A 197 -4.07 -8.54 -9.71
CA LEU A 197 -4.08 -7.56 -10.80
C LEU A 197 -3.37 -8.09 -12.05
N TYR A 198 -2.20 -8.74 -11.91
CA TYR A 198 -1.50 -9.31 -13.05
C TYR A 198 -2.33 -10.39 -13.74
N SER A 199 -2.96 -11.28 -12.97
CA SER A 199 -3.80 -12.34 -13.51
C SER A 199 -5.04 -11.78 -14.22
N ALA A 200 -5.67 -10.76 -13.67
CA ALA A 200 -6.87 -10.17 -14.24
C ALA A 200 -6.58 -9.37 -15.52
N LEU A 201 -5.49 -8.61 -15.55
CA LEU A 201 -5.17 -7.68 -16.66
C LEU A 201 -4.39 -8.34 -17.79
N TYR A 202 -3.50 -9.31 -17.48
CA TYR A 202 -2.49 -9.78 -18.45
C TYR A 202 -2.53 -11.28 -18.75
N VAL A 203 -3.17 -12.12 -17.90
CA VAL A 203 -3.21 -13.55 -18.14
C VAL A 203 -4.42 -13.92 -18.96
N LYS A 204 -4.21 -14.18 -20.26
CA LYS A 204 -5.28 -14.65 -21.15
C LYS A 204 -5.84 -15.99 -20.65
N THR A 205 -7.16 -16.20 -20.83
CA THR A 205 -7.91 -17.39 -20.39
C THR A 205 -7.31 -18.72 -20.87
N ARG A 206 -6.65 -18.73 -22.02
CA ARG A 206 -6.07 -19.93 -22.65
C ARG A 206 -4.70 -20.34 -22.09
N LYS A 207 -4.02 -19.52 -21.25
CA LYS A 207 -2.71 -19.84 -20.65
C LYS A 207 -2.90 -20.57 -19.32
N VAL A 208 -3.41 -21.80 -19.36
CA VAL A 208 -3.69 -22.62 -18.17
C VAL A 208 -2.50 -22.80 -17.23
N PRO A 209 -1.28 -23.15 -17.70
CA PRO A 209 -0.14 -23.36 -16.78
C PRO A 209 0.24 -22.08 -16.02
N LEU A 210 0.24 -20.91 -16.66
CA LEU A 210 0.55 -19.65 -16.01
C LEU A 210 -0.49 -19.27 -14.94
N ARG A 211 -1.77 -19.57 -15.22
CA ARG A 211 -2.85 -19.40 -14.23
C ARG A 211 -2.66 -20.31 -13.04
N ALA A 212 -2.36 -21.59 -13.28
CA ALA A 212 -2.12 -22.56 -12.20
C ALA A 212 -0.95 -22.12 -11.31
N MET A 213 0.15 -21.64 -11.90
CA MET A 213 1.28 -21.08 -11.15
C MET A 213 0.88 -19.85 -10.32
N ALA A 214 0.14 -18.91 -10.92
CA ALA A 214 -0.33 -17.72 -10.21
C ALA A 214 -1.26 -18.08 -9.05
N MET A 215 -2.17 -19.03 -9.25
CA MET A 215 -3.06 -19.52 -8.21
C MET A 215 -2.32 -20.27 -7.11
N GLY A 216 -1.34 -21.10 -7.44
CA GLY A 216 -0.49 -21.78 -6.45
C GLY A 216 0.30 -20.77 -5.59
N TYR A 217 0.87 -19.75 -6.23
CA TYR A 217 1.59 -18.71 -5.50
C TYR A 217 0.65 -17.83 -4.66
N LEU A 218 -0.55 -17.53 -5.16
CA LEU A 218 -1.61 -16.86 -4.39
C LEU A 218 -1.99 -17.68 -3.14
N ALA A 219 -2.16 -18.99 -3.29
CA ALA A 219 -2.44 -19.88 -2.17
C ALA A 219 -1.34 -19.86 -1.12
N ILE A 220 -0.07 -19.98 -1.53
CA ILE A 220 1.09 -19.88 -0.63
C ILE A 220 1.08 -18.55 0.13
N SER A 221 0.92 -17.44 -0.59
CA SER A 221 0.91 -16.09 0.02
C SER A 221 -0.24 -15.92 1.02
N THR A 222 -1.41 -16.51 0.73
CA THR A 222 -2.56 -16.53 1.64
C THR A 222 -2.24 -17.33 2.92
N VAL A 223 -1.66 -18.52 2.79
CA VAL A 223 -1.26 -19.36 3.93
C VAL A 223 -0.28 -18.61 4.81
N VAL A 224 0.78 -18.06 4.23
CA VAL A 224 1.79 -17.29 4.96
C VAL A 224 1.14 -16.11 5.69
N MET A 225 0.25 -15.36 5.02
CA MET A 225 -0.42 -14.21 5.61
C MET A 225 -1.30 -14.61 6.81
N VAL A 226 -2.06 -15.71 6.72
CA VAL A 226 -2.89 -16.21 7.84
C VAL A 226 -2.01 -16.63 9.01
N ARG A 227 -0.89 -17.30 8.76
CA ARG A 227 0.05 -17.79 9.81
C ARG A 227 0.86 -16.67 10.47
N VAL A 228 0.80 -15.43 9.98
CA VAL A 228 1.27 -14.25 10.73
C VAL A 228 0.40 -13.96 11.96
N TYR A 229 -0.82 -14.52 12.04
CA TYR A 229 -1.80 -14.30 13.12
C TYR A 229 -1.99 -12.81 13.45
N SER A 230 -2.20 -12.01 12.42
CA SER A 230 -2.57 -10.61 12.54
C SER A 230 -4.07 -10.44 12.34
N LYS A 231 -4.78 -9.97 13.36
CA LYS A 231 -6.24 -9.69 13.27
C LYS A 231 -6.58 -8.79 12.09
N ALA A 232 -5.80 -7.71 11.91
CA ALA A 232 -5.97 -6.79 10.78
C ALA A 232 -5.74 -7.48 9.43
N ALA A 233 -4.71 -8.34 9.30
CA ALA A 233 -4.45 -9.05 8.05
C ALA A 233 -5.62 -9.97 7.65
N ILE A 234 -6.17 -10.71 8.61
CA ILE A 234 -7.32 -11.60 8.36
C ILE A 234 -8.55 -10.80 7.93
N LEU A 235 -8.84 -9.68 8.63
CA LEU A 235 -9.95 -8.80 8.30
C LEU A 235 -9.79 -8.16 6.91
N ILE A 236 -8.61 -7.63 6.60
CA ILE A 236 -8.27 -7.03 5.30
C ILE A 236 -8.46 -8.08 4.19
N PHE A 237 -7.93 -9.28 4.39
CA PHE A 237 -8.07 -10.34 3.41
C PHE A 237 -9.53 -10.73 3.15
N ALA A 238 -10.32 -10.89 4.21
CA ALA A 238 -11.75 -11.19 4.08
C ALA A 238 -12.48 -10.08 3.28
N ILE A 239 -12.22 -8.81 3.60
CA ILE A 239 -12.78 -7.67 2.87
C ILE A 239 -12.32 -7.67 1.41
N TRP A 240 -11.05 -7.95 1.12
CA TRP A 240 -10.53 -8.01 -0.24
C TRP A 240 -11.18 -9.12 -1.06
N VAL A 241 -11.34 -10.31 -0.49
CA VAL A 241 -12.04 -11.42 -1.13
C VAL A 241 -13.48 -11.03 -1.45
N LEU A 242 -14.18 -10.41 -0.51
CA LEU A 242 -15.54 -9.93 -0.73
C LEU A 242 -15.61 -8.86 -1.82
N CYS A 243 -14.79 -7.82 -1.75
CA CYS A 243 -14.73 -6.74 -2.75
C CYS A 243 -14.45 -7.30 -4.15
N TRP A 244 -13.40 -8.14 -4.27
CA TRP A 244 -13.00 -8.70 -5.55
C TRP A 244 -14.09 -9.62 -6.13
N THR A 245 -14.62 -10.53 -5.31
CA THR A 245 -15.63 -11.51 -5.73
C THR A 245 -16.94 -10.85 -6.15
N ILE A 246 -17.44 -9.92 -5.33
CA ILE A 246 -18.75 -9.28 -5.58
C ILE A 246 -18.64 -8.31 -6.75
N LEU A 247 -17.67 -7.40 -6.71
CA LEU A 247 -17.57 -6.32 -7.70
C LEU A 247 -17.09 -6.81 -9.07
N ARG A 248 -16.23 -7.82 -9.10
CA ARG A 248 -15.71 -8.42 -10.35
C ARG A 248 -16.47 -9.68 -10.79
N ARG A 249 -17.42 -10.17 -9.98
CA ARG A 249 -18.16 -11.42 -10.22
C ARG A 249 -17.26 -12.63 -10.51
N GLN A 250 -16.08 -12.68 -9.87
CA GLN A 250 -15.05 -13.71 -10.07
C GLN A 250 -15.11 -14.77 -8.97
N PHE A 251 -16.23 -15.51 -8.89
CA PHE A 251 -16.45 -16.54 -7.87
C PHE A 251 -15.44 -17.69 -7.89
N ALA A 252 -14.73 -17.92 -9.02
CA ALA A 252 -13.65 -18.89 -9.09
C ALA A 252 -12.50 -18.56 -8.13
N VAL A 253 -12.19 -17.29 -7.89
CA VAL A 253 -11.17 -16.87 -6.90
C VAL A 253 -11.62 -17.29 -5.50
N LEU A 254 -12.89 -17.06 -5.16
CA LEU A 254 -13.44 -17.47 -3.87
C LEU A 254 -13.39 -18.99 -3.70
N ALA A 255 -13.74 -19.75 -4.74
CA ALA A 255 -13.69 -21.22 -4.71
C ALA A 255 -12.26 -21.73 -4.46
N VAL A 256 -11.26 -21.15 -5.16
CA VAL A 256 -9.84 -21.53 -4.96
C VAL A 256 -9.38 -21.18 -3.54
N LEU A 257 -9.73 -20.01 -3.04
CA LEU A 257 -9.36 -19.60 -1.68
C LEU A 257 -10.06 -20.47 -0.63
N ALA A 258 -11.33 -20.85 -0.84
CA ALA A 258 -12.05 -21.74 0.05
C ALA A 258 -11.45 -23.16 0.05
N VAL A 259 -11.14 -23.71 -1.12
CA VAL A 259 -10.47 -25.02 -1.25
C VAL A 259 -9.07 -24.97 -0.62
N THR A 260 -8.30 -23.92 -0.90
CA THR A 260 -6.97 -23.74 -0.28
C THR A 260 -7.09 -23.63 1.25
N GLY A 261 -8.04 -22.83 1.73
CA GLY A 261 -8.32 -22.71 3.16
C GLY A 261 -8.68 -24.06 3.80
N LEU A 262 -9.55 -24.84 3.15
CA LEU A 262 -9.94 -26.16 3.61
C LEU A 262 -8.75 -27.13 3.64
N LEU A 263 -7.95 -27.19 2.58
CA LEU A 263 -6.75 -28.04 2.51
C LEU A 263 -5.72 -27.67 3.58
N VAL A 264 -5.51 -26.37 3.78
CA VAL A 264 -4.61 -25.87 4.84
C VAL A 264 -5.14 -26.24 6.23
N THR A 265 -6.44 -26.09 6.44
CA THR A 265 -7.09 -26.43 7.71
C THR A 265 -6.98 -27.93 8.01
N THR A 266 -7.19 -28.79 7.01
CA THR A 266 -7.15 -30.25 7.17
C THR A 266 -5.73 -30.80 7.31
N TYR A 267 -4.75 -30.22 6.63
CA TYR A 267 -3.41 -30.81 6.49
C TYR A 267 -2.36 -30.19 7.45
N PHE A 268 -2.44 -28.88 7.71
CA PHE A 268 -1.38 -28.15 8.43
C PHE A 268 -1.78 -27.57 9.79
N ALA A 269 -3.05 -27.53 10.09
CA ALA A 269 -3.49 -26.83 11.28
C ALA A 269 -4.68 -27.54 11.91
N GLY A 270 -4.51 -28.72 12.46
CA GLY A 270 -5.60 -29.53 13.05
C GLY A 270 -6.77 -28.76 13.72
N ASP A 271 -6.61 -27.45 13.95
CA ASP A 271 -7.63 -26.55 14.47
C ASP A 271 -7.41 -25.09 14.06
N LEU A 272 -7.33 -24.78 12.75
CA LEU A 272 -7.19 -23.38 12.27
C LEU A 272 -8.38 -22.52 12.73
N ILE A 273 -9.57 -23.07 12.74
CA ILE A 273 -10.79 -22.35 13.19
C ILE A 273 -10.68 -22.02 14.67
N GLY A 274 -10.23 -22.98 15.51
CA GLY A 274 -9.98 -22.77 16.92
C GLY A 274 -8.86 -21.75 17.15
N GLN A 275 -7.79 -21.79 16.36
CA GLN A 275 -6.71 -20.80 16.43
C GLN A 275 -7.18 -19.38 16.06
N ILE A 276 -8.00 -19.24 15.03
CA ILE A 276 -8.64 -17.95 14.68
C ILE A 276 -9.59 -17.54 15.81
N GLY A 277 -10.38 -18.45 16.38
CA GLY A 277 -11.23 -18.20 17.53
C GLY A 277 -10.42 -17.72 18.73
N THR A 278 -9.29 -18.35 19.03
CA THR A 278 -8.35 -17.94 20.08
C THR A 278 -7.79 -16.54 19.82
N LEU A 279 -7.45 -16.21 18.57
CA LEU A 279 -6.95 -14.90 18.19
C LEU A 279 -7.97 -13.77 18.49
N PHE A 280 -9.26 -14.05 18.31
CA PHE A 280 -10.34 -13.05 18.50
C PHE A 280 -11.10 -13.22 19.82
N HIS A 281 -10.68 -14.12 20.73
CA HIS A 281 -11.46 -14.44 21.94
C HIS A 281 -11.69 -13.24 22.86
N LYS A 282 -10.75 -12.30 22.94
CA LYS A 282 -10.88 -11.09 23.77
C LYS A 282 -11.95 -10.14 23.22
N GLU A 283 -11.96 -9.94 21.88
CA GLU A 283 -12.95 -9.11 21.21
C GLU A 283 -14.36 -9.72 21.32
N LEU A 284 -14.49 -11.04 21.12
CA LEU A 284 -15.73 -11.77 21.32
C LEU A 284 -16.18 -11.74 22.77
N GLY A 285 -15.23 -11.86 23.72
CA GLY A 285 -15.47 -11.72 25.16
C GLY A 285 -15.95 -10.34 25.55
N PHE A 286 -15.42 -9.29 24.92
CA PHE A 286 -15.85 -7.91 25.12
C PHE A 286 -17.30 -7.71 24.61
N VAL A 287 -17.61 -8.15 23.41
CA VAL A 287 -18.99 -8.07 22.87
C VAL A 287 -20.00 -8.82 23.74
N SER A 288 -19.57 -9.93 24.38
CA SER A 288 -20.42 -10.69 25.31
C SER A 288 -20.36 -10.19 26.76
N GLY A 289 -19.67 -9.08 27.04
CA GLY A 289 -19.55 -8.48 28.39
C GLY A 289 -18.66 -9.26 29.38
N LYS A 290 -17.91 -10.26 28.89
CA LYS A 290 -17.04 -11.11 29.73
C LYS A 290 -15.61 -10.59 29.90
N VAL A 291 -15.17 -9.67 29.04
CA VAL A 291 -13.81 -9.10 29.01
C VAL A 291 -13.89 -7.59 29.03
N ASP A 292 -13.05 -6.94 29.85
CA ASP A 292 -12.93 -5.47 29.89
C ASP A 292 -12.40 -4.96 28.52
N GLY A 293 -12.97 -3.88 28.02
CA GLY A 293 -12.54 -3.21 26.78
C GLY A 293 -11.05 -2.85 26.76
N LYS A 294 -10.47 -2.56 27.93
CA LYS A 294 -9.02 -2.29 28.06
C LYS A 294 -8.13 -3.46 27.60
N MET A 295 -8.65 -4.68 27.61
CA MET A 295 -7.93 -5.88 27.18
C MET A 295 -8.05 -6.17 25.69
N THR A 296 -8.93 -5.44 24.97
CA THR A 296 -9.15 -5.58 23.53
C THR A 296 -8.03 -4.93 22.72
N PHE A 297 -7.96 -5.27 21.44
CA PHE A 297 -6.93 -4.76 20.51
C PHE A 297 -5.49 -4.94 21.05
N GLN A 298 -5.22 -6.04 21.75
CA GLN A 298 -3.91 -6.31 22.39
C GLN A 298 -3.49 -5.23 23.39
N GLY A 299 -4.44 -4.67 24.14
CA GLY A 299 -4.20 -3.60 25.12
C GLY A 299 -4.02 -2.20 24.52
N ARG A 300 -4.15 -2.03 23.19
CA ARG A 300 -3.99 -0.73 22.53
C ARG A 300 -5.02 0.29 22.97
N TRP A 301 -6.21 -0.14 23.35
CA TRP A 301 -7.24 0.75 23.89
C TRP A 301 -6.73 1.59 25.07
N PHE A 302 -5.94 0.96 25.96
CA PHE A 302 -5.32 1.68 27.08
C PHE A 302 -4.38 2.78 26.59
N GLY A 303 -3.49 2.48 25.63
CA GLY A 303 -2.59 3.48 25.06
C GLY A 303 -3.32 4.61 24.32
N TRP A 304 -4.49 4.33 23.70
CA TRP A 304 -5.33 5.36 23.08
C TRP A 304 -5.94 6.31 24.12
N VAL A 305 -6.45 5.77 25.23
CA VAL A 305 -7.01 6.58 26.33
C VAL A 305 -5.91 7.42 26.98
N GLU A 306 -4.74 6.85 27.22
CA GLU A 306 -3.59 7.58 27.76
C GLU A 306 -3.16 8.74 26.88
N MET A 307 -3.01 8.51 25.57
CA MET A 307 -2.67 9.55 24.60
C MET A 307 -3.74 10.65 24.53
N MET A 308 -5.02 10.29 24.53
CA MET A 308 -6.10 11.28 24.55
C MET A 308 -6.06 12.12 25.83
N THR A 309 -5.83 11.49 26.99
CA THR A 309 -5.70 12.19 28.28
C THR A 309 -4.48 13.13 28.27
N GLU A 310 -3.36 12.72 27.68
CA GLU A 310 -2.20 13.61 27.51
C GLU A 310 -2.52 14.78 26.58
N TRP A 311 -3.19 14.50 25.43
CA TRP A 311 -3.58 15.52 24.48
C TRP A 311 -4.54 16.57 25.09
N GLU A 312 -5.52 16.17 25.89
CA GLU A 312 -6.46 17.07 26.58
C GLU A 312 -5.76 18.03 27.55
N ARG A 313 -4.62 17.62 28.10
CA ARG A 313 -3.81 18.46 29.02
C ARG A 313 -2.90 19.46 28.29
N LEU A 314 -2.79 19.37 26.97
CA LEU A 314 -1.95 20.29 26.20
C LEU A 314 -2.57 21.70 26.19
N PRO A 315 -1.74 22.76 26.09
CA PRO A 315 -2.23 24.13 25.83
C PRO A 315 -3.08 24.17 24.54
N ALA A 316 -4.07 25.05 24.48
CA ALA A 316 -4.99 25.17 23.36
C ALA A 316 -4.31 25.29 22.00
N MET A 317 -3.21 26.06 21.90
CA MET A 317 -2.42 26.17 20.66
C MET A 317 -1.79 24.85 20.25
N SER A 318 -1.33 24.04 21.20
CA SER A 318 -0.79 22.70 20.93
C SER A 318 -1.90 21.70 20.55
N GLN A 319 -3.07 21.85 21.12
CA GLN A 319 -4.24 21.06 20.69
C GLN A 319 -4.67 21.39 19.24
N LEU A 320 -4.57 22.65 18.84
CA LEU A 320 -4.92 23.09 17.49
C LEU A 320 -3.86 22.70 16.45
N PHE A 321 -2.56 22.92 16.75
CA PHE A 321 -1.50 22.83 15.75
C PHE A 321 -0.46 21.73 16.00
N GLY A 322 -0.59 20.98 17.08
CA GLY A 322 0.26 19.85 17.43
C GLY A 322 1.10 20.08 18.67
N SER A 323 1.48 18.98 19.31
CA SER A 323 2.17 18.96 20.61
C SER A 323 3.62 19.42 20.57
N GLY A 324 4.24 19.47 19.39
CA GLY A 324 5.70 19.66 19.24
C GLY A 324 6.54 18.46 19.70
N LYS A 325 5.91 17.31 20.00
CA LYS A 325 6.55 16.08 20.49
C LYS A 325 6.19 14.90 19.61
N ILE A 326 6.98 13.82 19.66
CA ILE A 326 6.64 12.55 19.05
C ILE A 326 5.56 11.84 19.89
N ALA A 327 4.53 11.36 19.22
CA ALA A 327 3.60 10.39 19.78
C ALA A 327 4.24 9.02 19.87
N THR A 328 4.26 8.41 21.04
CA THR A 328 4.77 7.05 21.26
C THR A 328 3.64 6.13 21.70
N GLY A 329 3.61 4.89 21.19
CA GLY A 329 2.78 3.82 21.76
C GLY A 329 1.34 3.71 21.30
N ALA A 330 0.74 4.70 20.60
CA ALA A 330 -0.70 4.67 20.29
C ALA A 330 -1.12 3.61 19.28
N HIS A 331 -0.22 3.15 18.40
CA HIS A 331 -0.58 2.24 17.30
C HIS A 331 -1.91 2.61 16.62
N ASN A 332 -2.14 3.92 16.38
CA ASN A 332 -3.31 4.48 15.74
C ASN A 332 -2.89 5.74 14.97
N ASP A 333 -3.03 5.72 13.66
CA ASP A 333 -2.53 6.78 12.78
C ASP A 333 -3.31 8.10 12.97
N PHE A 334 -4.61 8.01 13.25
CA PHE A 334 -5.44 9.18 13.52
C PHE A 334 -5.04 9.90 14.80
N LEU A 335 -4.80 9.14 15.89
CA LEU A 335 -4.34 9.69 17.16
C LEU A 335 -2.93 10.26 17.03
N GLN A 336 -2.05 9.59 16.29
CA GLN A 336 -0.72 10.16 16.02
C GLN A 336 -0.80 11.44 15.22
N MET A 337 -1.67 11.52 14.20
CA MET A 337 -1.88 12.74 13.44
C MET A 337 -2.46 13.87 14.33
N LEU A 338 -3.41 13.53 15.21
CA LEU A 338 -3.96 14.48 16.20
C LEU A 338 -2.86 15.01 17.14
N PHE A 339 -1.97 14.14 17.61
CA PHE A 339 -0.91 14.52 18.55
C PHE A 339 0.19 15.35 17.86
N HIS A 340 0.63 14.96 16.64
CA HIS A 340 1.67 15.64 15.89
C HIS A 340 1.18 16.96 15.28
N GLY A 341 0.02 16.95 14.66
CA GLY A 341 -0.50 18.05 13.86
C GLY A 341 -1.72 18.78 14.46
N GLY A 342 -2.18 18.37 15.64
CA GLY A 342 -3.36 18.93 16.28
C GLY A 342 -4.65 18.66 15.51
N ILE A 343 -5.72 19.36 15.92
CA ILE A 343 -7.05 19.28 15.26
C ILE A 343 -6.94 19.67 13.80
N VAL A 344 -6.15 20.69 13.47
CA VAL A 344 -5.99 21.16 12.07
C VAL A 344 -5.34 20.08 11.22
N GLY A 345 -4.27 19.43 11.70
CA GLY A 345 -3.62 18.34 10.99
C GLY A 345 -4.53 17.14 10.77
N LEU A 346 -5.25 16.74 11.81
CA LEU A 346 -6.23 15.66 11.70
C LEU A 346 -7.37 16.02 10.72
N ALA A 347 -7.87 17.24 10.73
CA ALA A 347 -8.91 17.69 9.80
C ALA A 347 -8.44 17.68 8.34
N ILE A 348 -7.20 18.13 8.07
CA ILE A 348 -6.60 18.05 6.72
C ILE A 348 -6.46 16.58 6.29
N TYR A 349 -5.96 15.70 7.17
CA TYR A 349 -5.78 14.28 6.89
C TYR A 349 -7.12 13.57 6.62
N LEU A 350 -8.13 13.80 7.47
CA LEU A 350 -9.47 13.26 7.26
C LEU A 350 -10.11 13.79 5.96
N SER A 351 -9.94 15.07 5.65
CA SER A 351 -10.41 15.65 4.39
C SER A 351 -9.78 14.97 3.19
N LEU A 352 -8.47 14.68 3.24
CA LEU A 352 -7.77 13.93 2.19
C LEU A 352 -8.37 12.53 2.03
N LEU A 353 -8.56 11.79 3.12
CA LEU A 353 -9.15 10.46 3.11
C LEU A 353 -10.58 10.48 2.57
N ILE A 354 -11.44 11.39 3.04
CA ILE A 354 -12.84 11.50 2.60
C ILE A 354 -12.92 11.80 1.10
N VAL A 355 -12.16 12.79 0.63
CA VAL A 355 -12.19 13.17 -0.79
C VAL A 355 -11.70 12.02 -1.68
N ILE A 356 -10.65 11.31 -1.27
CA ILE A 356 -10.16 10.12 -1.98
C ILE A 356 -11.22 9.02 -1.98
N GLY A 357 -11.84 8.73 -0.84
CA GLY A 357 -12.90 7.72 -0.73
C GLY A 357 -14.10 8.03 -1.63
N VAL A 358 -14.55 9.30 -1.65
CA VAL A 358 -15.62 9.76 -2.56
C VAL A 358 -15.22 9.57 -4.03
N ARG A 359 -13.97 9.88 -4.40
CA ARG A 359 -13.49 9.69 -5.79
C ARG A 359 -13.43 8.21 -6.17
N ILE A 360 -12.93 7.35 -5.30
CA ILE A 360 -12.93 5.89 -5.50
C ILE A 360 -14.36 5.39 -5.68
N GLY A 361 -15.29 5.80 -4.80
CA GLY A 361 -16.70 5.45 -4.92
C GLY A 361 -17.31 5.85 -6.27
N ARG A 362 -17.09 7.10 -6.69
CA ARG A 362 -17.56 7.58 -8.00
C ARG A 362 -16.97 6.77 -9.17
N ASN A 363 -15.70 6.41 -9.12
CA ASN A 363 -15.07 5.57 -10.14
C ASN A 363 -15.72 4.18 -10.20
N LEU A 364 -15.98 3.56 -9.06
CA LEU A 364 -16.66 2.26 -8.97
C LEU A 364 -18.08 2.28 -9.53
N PHE A 365 -18.87 3.31 -9.19
CA PHE A 365 -20.22 3.48 -9.71
C PHE A 365 -20.23 3.72 -11.23
N ALA A 366 -19.23 4.41 -11.74
CA ALA A 366 -19.11 4.63 -13.18
C ALA A 366 -18.65 3.38 -13.94
N LYS A 367 -17.65 2.66 -13.39
CA LYS A 367 -17.14 1.40 -13.94
C LYS A 367 -16.31 0.67 -12.86
N ALA A 368 -16.79 -0.49 -12.43
CA ALA A 368 -16.07 -1.35 -11.49
C ALA A 368 -15.01 -2.20 -12.22
N ASP A 369 -14.00 -1.54 -12.83
CA ASP A 369 -12.86 -2.25 -13.41
C ASP A 369 -11.85 -2.70 -12.36
N GLU A 370 -10.81 -3.44 -12.79
CA GLU A 370 -9.80 -4.02 -11.89
C GLU A 370 -9.09 -2.98 -11.06
N MET A 371 -8.79 -1.82 -11.66
CA MET A 371 -8.06 -0.74 -10.98
C MET A 371 -8.93 -0.01 -9.97
N ALA A 372 -10.22 0.22 -10.28
CA ALA A 372 -11.15 0.84 -9.35
C ALA A 372 -11.40 -0.06 -8.13
N VAL A 373 -11.53 -1.38 -8.35
CA VAL A 373 -11.69 -2.36 -7.26
C VAL A 373 -10.42 -2.47 -6.43
N ALA A 374 -9.24 -2.54 -7.05
CA ALA A 374 -7.97 -2.57 -6.33
C ALA A 374 -7.76 -1.30 -5.49
N ALA A 375 -8.10 -0.12 -6.02
CA ALA A 375 -8.04 1.15 -5.27
C ALA A 375 -8.96 1.12 -4.05
N LEU A 376 -10.18 0.58 -4.16
CA LEU A 376 -11.06 0.39 -3.01
C LEU A 376 -10.44 -0.56 -1.98
N MET A 377 -9.91 -1.70 -2.43
CA MET A 377 -9.31 -2.71 -1.56
C MET A 377 -8.18 -2.13 -0.72
N VAL A 378 -7.23 -1.42 -1.36
CA VAL A 378 -6.10 -0.82 -0.64
C VAL A 378 -6.52 0.39 0.21
N TYR A 379 -7.56 1.11 -0.18
CA TYR A 379 -8.13 2.19 0.61
C TYR A 379 -8.77 1.67 1.91
N LEU A 380 -9.57 0.62 1.83
CA LEU A 380 -10.17 -0.04 3.01
C LEU A 380 -9.08 -0.65 3.90
N MET A 381 -8.05 -1.26 3.33
CA MET A 381 -6.88 -1.73 4.05
C MET A 381 -6.24 -0.59 4.85
N TRP A 382 -5.99 0.56 4.21
CA TRP A 382 -5.41 1.73 4.88
C TRP A 382 -6.25 2.19 6.08
N LEU A 383 -7.58 2.27 5.93
CA LEU A 383 -8.47 2.67 7.02
C LEU A 383 -8.43 1.69 8.20
N ILE A 384 -8.42 0.38 7.92
CA ILE A 384 -8.35 -0.66 8.96
C ILE A 384 -7.01 -0.56 9.70
N ASP A 385 -5.91 -0.44 8.96
CA ASP A 385 -4.58 -0.34 9.52
C ASP A 385 -4.38 0.97 10.29
N ALA A 386 -4.95 2.08 9.84
CA ALA A 386 -4.87 3.35 10.53
C ALA A 386 -5.52 3.32 11.92
N VAL A 387 -6.50 2.44 12.16
CA VAL A 387 -7.09 2.25 13.50
C VAL A 387 -6.22 1.38 14.40
N GLY A 388 -5.65 0.29 13.86
CA GLY A 388 -4.95 -0.71 14.68
C GLY A 388 -3.43 -0.70 14.56
N LEU A 389 -2.87 0.09 13.66
CA LEU A 389 -1.45 0.24 13.37
C LEU A 389 -1.14 1.70 13.05
N VAL A 390 0.06 1.93 12.54
CA VAL A 390 0.48 3.22 12.00
C VAL A 390 1.02 2.97 10.59
N PRO A 391 0.15 2.79 9.57
CA PRO A 391 0.57 2.48 8.21
C PRO A 391 1.46 3.57 7.62
N SER A 392 1.34 4.80 8.08
CA SER A 392 2.25 5.90 7.73
C SER A 392 3.72 5.65 8.15
N ALA A 393 3.99 4.72 9.05
CA ALA A 393 5.34 4.34 9.43
C ALA A 393 6.02 3.35 8.46
N TYR A 394 5.26 2.77 7.51
CA TYR A 394 5.74 1.74 6.58
C TYR A 394 5.80 2.27 5.14
N PRO A 395 6.96 2.77 4.66
CA PRO A 395 7.07 3.40 3.34
C PRO A 395 6.62 2.52 2.17
N ALA A 396 7.00 1.23 2.18
CA ALA A 396 6.61 0.30 1.12
C ALA A 396 5.09 0.13 1.02
N GLU A 397 4.39 0.10 2.16
CA GLU A 397 2.93 0.06 2.20
C GLU A 397 2.31 1.35 1.66
N GLN A 398 2.87 2.50 2.03
CA GLN A 398 2.42 3.79 1.51
C GLN A 398 2.61 3.90 0.00
N TRP A 399 3.76 3.49 -0.53
CA TRP A 399 4.00 3.53 -1.98
C TRP A 399 3.02 2.64 -2.74
N LEU A 400 2.68 1.47 -2.20
CA LEU A 400 1.70 0.57 -2.79
C LEU A 400 0.29 1.18 -2.75
N VAL A 401 -0.19 1.51 -1.55
CA VAL A 401 -1.57 1.96 -1.32
C VAL A 401 -1.86 3.23 -2.08
N TRP A 402 -1.09 4.27 -1.80
CA TRP A 402 -1.30 5.57 -2.43
C TRP A 402 -0.98 5.55 -3.92
N GLY A 403 -0.01 4.73 -4.33
CA GLY A 403 0.33 4.54 -5.74
C GLY A 403 -0.80 3.95 -6.56
N LEU A 404 -1.45 2.90 -6.09
CA LEU A 404 -2.58 2.27 -6.79
C LEU A 404 -3.81 3.19 -6.80
N ILE A 405 -4.07 3.89 -5.69
CA ILE A 405 -5.14 4.91 -5.64
C ILE A 405 -4.86 6.01 -6.67
N GLY A 406 -3.65 6.58 -6.68
CA GLY A 406 -3.27 7.62 -7.64
C GLY A 406 -3.40 7.16 -9.10
N MET A 407 -2.99 5.93 -9.39
CA MET A 407 -3.11 5.29 -10.70
C MET A 407 -4.59 5.19 -11.12
N SER A 408 -5.45 4.65 -10.28
CA SER A 408 -6.89 4.51 -10.56
C SER A 408 -7.56 5.86 -10.84
N LEU A 409 -7.28 6.88 -10.01
CA LEU A 409 -7.84 8.21 -10.20
C LEU A 409 -7.33 8.88 -11.49
N ARG A 410 -6.07 8.64 -11.86
CA ARG A 410 -5.47 9.19 -13.07
C ARG A 410 -6.01 8.55 -14.34
N MET A 411 -6.09 7.22 -14.38
CA MET A 411 -6.62 6.48 -15.54
C MET A 411 -8.06 6.93 -15.86
N ARG A 412 -8.87 7.16 -14.83
CA ARG A 412 -10.24 7.65 -15.02
C ARG A 412 -10.31 9.07 -15.56
N ALA A 413 -9.44 9.96 -15.07
CA ALA A 413 -9.36 11.34 -15.56
C ALA A 413 -8.93 11.39 -17.04
N ASP A 414 -7.96 10.57 -17.44
CA ASP A 414 -7.49 10.47 -18.81
C ASP A 414 -8.60 9.92 -19.74
N SER A 415 -9.38 8.92 -19.31
CA SER A 415 -10.52 8.37 -20.06
C SER A 415 -11.64 9.42 -20.28
N ALA A 416 -12.02 10.13 -19.21
CA ALA A 416 -13.04 11.17 -19.30
C ALA A 416 -12.64 12.32 -20.26
N SER A 417 -11.36 12.70 -20.25
CA SER A 417 -10.83 13.70 -21.17
C SER A 417 -10.87 13.23 -22.64
N GLN A 418 -10.64 11.94 -22.89
CA GLN A 418 -10.73 11.36 -24.23
C GLN A 418 -12.18 11.29 -24.74
N GLU A 419 -13.13 10.95 -23.85
CA GLU A 419 -14.56 10.93 -24.19
C GLU A 419 -15.05 12.34 -24.54
N SER A 420 -14.72 13.38 -23.74
CA SER A 420 -15.14 14.75 -24.01
C SER A 420 -14.58 15.31 -25.33
N VAL A 421 -13.32 15.02 -25.66
CA VAL A 421 -12.71 15.39 -26.94
C VAL A 421 -13.39 14.66 -28.08
N ARG A 422 -13.76 13.39 -27.90
CA ARG A 422 -14.46 12.63 -28.94
C ARG A 422 -15.87 13.16 -29.18
N GLU A 423 -16.62 13.51 -28.14
CA GLU A 423 -17.94 14.13 -28.26
C GLU A 423 -17.85 15.50 -28.94
N GLU A 424 -16.89 16.36 -28.56
CA GLU A 424 -16.68 17.67 -29.19
C GLU A 424 -16.30 17.54 -30.66
N VAL A 425 -15.54 16.49 -31.04
CA VAL A 425 -15.20 16.23 -32.45
C VAL A 425 -16.42 15.74 -33.24
N LEU A 426 -17.27 14.92 -32.61
CA LEU A 426 -18.50 14.44 -33.23
C LEU A 426 -19.53 15.55 -33.39
N ASP A 427 -19.69 16.43 -32.39
CA ASP A 427 -20.61 17.58 -32.46
C ASP A 427 -20.18 18.65 -33.48
N ARG A 428 -18.85 18.84 -33.68
CA ARG A 428 -18.33 19.75 -34.68
C ARG A 428 -18.45 19.22 -36.12
N HIS A 429 -18.68 17.93 -36.26
CA HIS A 429 -18.89 17.28 -37.53
C HIS A 429 -20.36 16.89 -37.70
N ASP A 430 -21.27 17.88 -37.78
CA ASP A 430 -22.52 17.76 -38.52
C ASP A 430 -22.17 17.52 -39.99
N PHE A 431 -21.70 16.31 -40.31
CA PHE A 431 -21.55 15.91 -41.70
C PHE A 431 -22.93 15.73 -42.30
N PRO A 432 -23.25 16.41 -43.43
CA PRO A 432 -24.39 16.00 -44.22
C PRO A 432 -24.22 14.51 -44.61
N PRO A 433 -25.31 13.73 -44.62
CA PRO A 433 -25.24 12.26 -44.65
C PRO A 433 -24.66 11.62 -45.91
N GLU A 434 -24.09 12.39 -46.84
CA GLU A 434 -23.55 11.84 -48.08
C GLU A 434 -22.30 12.58 -48.58
N SER A 435 -21.13 12.18 -48.11
CA SER A 435 -19.95 12.13 -48.97
C SER A 435 -18.93 11.12 -48.46
N SER A 436 -18.84 9.99 -49.14
CA SER A 436 -18.06 8.81 -48.83
C SER A 436 -16.53 9.01 -48.73
N LEU A 437 -16.01 10.16 -49.07
CA LEU A 437 -14.57 10.48 -49.03
C LEU A 437 -14.11 10.98 -47.66
N ALA A 438 -14.94 11.64 -46.87
CA ALA A 438 -14.58 12.15 -45.55
C ALA A 438 -14.56 11.03 -44.50
N GLY A 439 -15.43 10.04 -44.60
CA GLY A 439 -15.43 8.85 -43.71
C GLY A 439 -14.15 8.04 -43.83
N ALA A 440 -13.61 7.89 -45.03
CA ALA A 440 -12.34 7.18 -45.25
C ALA A 440 -11.11 7.91 -44.67
N MET A 441 -11.09 9.27 -44.67
CA MET A 441 -10.00 10.04 -44.06
C MET A 441 -10.02 10.04 -42.54
N VAL A 442 -11.21 10.08 -41.93
CA VAL A 442 -11.36 9.98 -40.48
C VAL A 442 -10.98 8.59 -40.00
N GLN A 443 -11.41 7.54 -40.71
CA GLN A 443 -11.05 6.16 -40.38
C GLN A 443 -9.55 5.89 -40.56
N ARG A 444 -8.88 6.49 -41.57
CA ARG A 444 -7.42 6.41 -41.72
C ARG A 444 -6.64 7.13 -40.63
N ARG A 445 -7.13 8.26 -40.10
CA ARG A 445 -6.51 8.97 -39.00
C ARG A 445 -6.65 8.21 -37.67
N PHE A 446 -7.75 7.52 -37.44
CA PHE A 446 -7.95 6.65 -36.27
C PHE A 446 -7.10 5.38 -36.35
N THR A 447 -6.92 4.77 -37.51
CA THR A 447 -6.03 3.60 -37.72
C THR A 447 -4.56 4.00 -37.51
N LEU A 448 -4.12 5.15 -38.00
CA LEU A 448 -2.75 5.65 -37.78
C LEU A 448 -2.44 6.00 -36.34
N LEU A 449 -3.45 6.33 -35.50
CA LEU A 449 -3.29 6.54 -34.07
C LEU A 449 -3.33 5.23 -33.26
N SER A 450 -3.91 4.14 -33.84
CA SER A 450 -3.91 2.81 -33.23
C SER A 450 -2.62 2.05 -33.57
N ASP A 451 -2.05 2.24 -34.75
CA ASP A 451 -0.82 1.53 -35.21
C ASP A 451 0.47 2.05 -34.54
N HIS A 452 0.44 3.27 -33.96
CA HIS A 452 1.53 3.73 -33.07
C HIS A 452 1.51 3.12 -31.65
N LYS A 453 0.66 2.13 -31.40
CA LYS A 453 0.64 1.36 -30.14
C LYS A 453 1.38 0.02 -30.20
N GLU A 454 2.00 -0.32 -31.35
CA GLU A 454 2.72 -1.60 -31.54
C GLU A 454 4.21 -1.42 -31.92
N VAL A 455 4.89 -0.42 -31.36
CA VAL A 455 6.37 -0.37 -31.40
C VAL A 455 6.93 -0.10 -30.01
#